data_72e88d5ea4c5a6b512acfa019a1b336f
#
_entry.id   72e88d5ea4c5a6b512acfa019a1b336f
#
_cell.length_a   1.000
_cell.length_b   1.000
_cell.length_c   1.000
_cell.angle_alpha   90.00
_cell.angle_beta   90.00
_cell.angle_gamma   90.00
#
_symmetry.space_group_name_H-M   'P 1'
#
loop_
_entity.id
_entity.type
_entity.pdbx_description
1 polymer ?
#
loop_
_entity_poly.entity_id
_entity_poly.type
_entity_poly.pdbx_seq_one_letter_code
_entity_poly.pdbx_strand_id
1 'polypeptide(L)'
;MARFLLNLVVWARMPLCIAVVAALCCIVPAGCTWVSEAGEEERPLRVTVLDVGQGLAVLLEHDGRFALYDAGPDSAGVADSLGARGVRELEWGVLSHNHRDHVGGFVELKDIRVKHLFVGPDTAGSVWRDSVLYIAHKRGIPVDTLLRGDALQFGLAPGSSGGGHLGFGEVPDIRVLWPTDYDVVSGNHGSVVLQVAWGKASALLTGDLDSLGERGLLELSPTLTADLLQVGHHGSAGSSGLQFLAQVSPEYAVASVGATNPYGHPSEQVVQKLKYVLGDSLRFFRTDKDGSACFELWPGMGVISP
;
A
#
# COMPACT_ATOMS: atom_id res chain seq x y z
N MET A 1 -77.30 7.22 -3.20
CA MET A 1 -78.11 7.58 -2.02
C MET A 1 -77.26 7.61 -0.78
N ALA A 2 -77.16 8.82 -0.28
CA ALA A 2 -77.11 9.21 1.14
C ALA A 2 -75.83 8.85 1.89
N ARG A 3 -75.09 9.80 2.24
CA ARG A 3 -75.02 10.98 3.15
C ARG A 3 -74.00 10.71 4.26
N PHE A 4 -72.94 11.49 4.33
CA PHE A 4 -72.77 12.70 5.19
C PHE A 4 -72.69 12.44 6.69
N LEU A 5 -71.64 13.10 7.25
CA LEU A 5 -71.41 13.50 8.64
C LEU A 5 -70.61 12.46 9.45
N LEU A 6 -69.45 12.77 10.02
CA LEU A 6 -69.24 13.79 11.04
C LEU A 6 -67.76 14.18 11.14
N ASN A 7 -67.51 15.43 10.92
CA ASN A 7 -66.37 16.15 11.45
C ASN A 7 -66.57 16.39 12.96
N LEU A 8 -65.48 16.65 13.60
CA LEU A 8 -65.26 17.32 14.88
C LEU A 8 -64.90 16.44 16.09
N VAL A 9 -63.87 16.99 16.69
CA VAL A 9 -63.35 16.74 18.04
C VAL A 9 -62.11 15.87 18.07
N VAL A 10 -60.95 16.50 17.86
CA VAL A 10 -59.81 16.43 18.79
C VAL A 10 -58.89 17.64 18.57
N TRP A 11 -59.33 18.78 19.05
CA TRP A 11 -58.48 19.86 19.47
C TRP A 11 -58.64 19.97 20.98
N ALA A 12 -57.73 19.44 21.75
CA ALA A 12 -57.43 19.82 23.12
C ALA A 12 -56.68 18.69 23.86
N ARG A 13 -55.40 18.65 23.67
CA ARG A 13 -54.44 18.11 24.68
C ARG A 13 -52.99 18.18 24.18
N MET A 14 -52.49 19.42 24.04
CA MET A 14 -51.09 19.72 24.13
C MET A 14 -50.96 21.15 24.69
N PRO A 15 -50.69 21.28 25.93
CA PRO A 15 -49.58 22.05 26.39
C PRO A 15 -49.09 21.64 27.79
N LEU A 16 -48.31 20.62 27.92
CA LEU A 16 -47.60 20.41 29.20
C LEU A 16 -46.20 19.82 29.03
N CYS A 17 -45.81 19.41 27.85
CA CYS A 17 -44.47 18.86 27.61
C CYS A 17 -43.43 19.86 27.07
N ILE A 18 -43.85 21.05 26.65
CA ILE A 18 -42.91 22.08 26.08
C ILE A 18 -42.33 23.00 27.16
N ALA A 19 -42.98 23.09 28.35
CA ALA A 19 -42.53 23.99 29.40
C ALA A 19 -41.45 23.38 30.33
N VAL A 20 -41.20 22.07 30.28
CA VAL A 20 -40.18 21.42 31.15
C VAL A 20 -38.82 21.30 30.46
N VAL A 21 -38.75 21.37 29.15
CA VAL A 21 -37.46 21.32 28.41
C VAL A 21 -36.77 22.71 28.38
N ALA A 22 -37.52 23.81 28.54
CA ALA A 22 -36.93 25.15 28.49
C ALA A 22 -36.34 25.59 29.87
N ALA A 23 -36.58 24.88 30.96
CA ALA A 23 -36.09 25.26 32.29
C ALA A 23 -34.83 24.49 32.74
N LEU A 24 -34.35 23.49 31.95
CA LEU A 24 -33.13 22.76 32.26
C LEU A 24 -31.90 23.23 31.46
N CYS A 25 -32.04 24.24 30.60
CA CYS A 25 -30.91 24.75 29.79
C CYS A 25 -30.15 25.93 30.41
N CYS A 26 -30.40 26.31 31.66
CA CYS A 26 -29.77 27.51 32.27
C CYS A 26 -28.87 27.24 33.46
N ILE A 27 -28.36 26.02 33.69
CA ILE A 27 -27.29 25.80 34.66
C ILE A 27 -26.13 25.09 33.96
N VAL A 28 -25.49 25.79 33.02
CA VAL A 28 -24.12 25.45 32.60
C VAL A 28 -23.20 26.34 33.42
N PRO A 29 -22.35 25.79 34.31
CA PRO A 29 -21.37 26.62 34.98
C PRO A 29 -20.47 27.26 33.93
N ALA A 30 -20.33 28.60 34.05
CA ALA A 30 -19.38 29.36 33.23
C ALA A 30 -17.96 28.83 33.49
N GLY A 31 -17.46 27.93 32.64
CA GLY A 31 -16.15 27.31 32.81
C GLY A 31 -15.94 26.04 31.99
N CYS A 32 -17.00 25.41 31.45
CA CYS A 32 -16.81 24.33 30.48
C CYS A 32 -16.62 24.94 29.09
N THR A 33 -15.39 25.28 28.75
CA THR A 33 -14.99 25.35 27.36
C THR A 33 -15.08 23.91 26.84
N TRP A 34 -16.08 23.63 26.04
CA TRP A 34 -16.05 22.48 25.13
C TRP A 34 -14.87 22.74 24.21
N VAL A 35 -13.70 22.25 24.57
CA VAL A 35 -12.65 21.99 23.60
C VAL A 35 -13.28 20.90 22.74
N SER A 36 -13.79 21.26 21.56
CA SER A 36 -13.93 20.31 20.50
C SER A 36 -12.51 19.82 20.29
N GLU A 37 -12.19 18.61 20.69
CA GLU A 37 -11.07 17.91 20.06
C GLU A 37 -11.40 18.02 18.58
N ALA A 38 -10.70 18.90 17.86
CA ALA A 38 -10.68 18.88 16.43
C ALA A 38 -10.15 17.48 16.11
N GLY A 39 -11.05 16.59 15.70
CA GLY A 39 -10.64 15.25 15.29
C GLY A 39 -9.52 15.46 14.29
N GLU A 40 -8.38 14.85 14.53
CA GLU A 40 -7.30 14.84 13.55
C GLU A 40 -7.93 14.41 12.23
N GLU A 41 -7.83 15.25 11.21
CA GLU A 41 -8.34 14.88 9.89
C GLU A 41 -7.59 13.62 9.47
N GLU A 42 -8.32 12.52 9.34
CA GLU A 42 -7.76 11.26 8.84
C GLU A 42 -7.06 11.55 7.52
N ARG A 43 -5.78 11.18 7.41
CA ARG A 43 -5.00 11.36 6.19
C ARG A 43 -4.82 10.01 5.50
N PRO A 44 -4.93 9.97 4.18
CA PRO A 44 -4.74 8.73 3.46
C PRO A 44 -3.28 8.26 3.51
N LEU A 45 -3.09 6.96 3.43
CA LEU A 45 -1.84 6.38 2.99
C LEU A 45 -1.89 6.29 1.45
N ARG A 46 -0.98 6.98 0.77
CA ARG A 46 -0.89 6.93 -0.69
C ARG A 46 0.09 5.86 -1.12
N VAL A 47 -0.35 5.03 -2.05
CA VAL A 47 0.44 4.01 -2.74
C VAL A 47 0.53 4.40 -4.21
N THR A 48 1.68 4.88 -4.64
CA THR A 48 1.88 5.32 -6.03
C THR A 48 2.82 4.37 -6.76
N VAL A 49 2.28 3.63 -7.74
CA VAL A 49 3.10 2.86 -8.67
C VAL A 49 3.60 3.82 -9.74
N LEU A 50 4.90 4.06 -9.76
CA LEU A 50 5.54 5.01 -10.67
C LEU A 50 5.71 4.39 -12.05
N ASP A 51 5.51 5.18 -13.10
CA ASP A 51 5.93 4.80 -14.45
C ASP A 51 7.45 4.94 -14.55
N VAL A 52 8.13 3.81 -14.48
CA VAL A 52 9.59 3.67 -14.60
C VAL A 52 9.98 2.88 -15.85
N GLY A 53 9.05 2.75 -16.81
CA GLY A 53 9.19 1.85 -17.94
C GLY A 53 9.09 0.39 -17.50
N GLN A 54 9.95 -0.49 -18.08
CA GLN A 54 10.00 -1.89 -17.64
C GLN A 54 10.77 -2.00 -16.34
N GLY A 55 10.05 -2.22 -15.26
CA GLY A 55 10.56 -2.27 -13.89
C GLY A 55 9.49 -1.95 -12.86
N LEU A 56 9.86 -1.86 -11.60
CA LEU A 56 8.95 -1.53 -10.51
C LEU A 56 9.54 -0.46 -9.61
N ALA A 57 8.73 0.55 -9.30
CA ALA A 57 8.97 1.48 -8.20
C ALA A 57 7.63 1.88 -7.59
N VAL A 58 7.49 1.72 -6.28
CA VAL A 58 6.28 2.08 -5.54
C VAL A 58 6.62 3.07 -4.44
N LEU A 59 6.11 4.29 -4.56
CA LEU A 59 6.22 5.31 -3.54
C LEU A 59 5.05 5.17 -2.55
N LEU A 60 5.39 5.06 -1.27
CA LEU A 60 4.45 5.13 -0.16
C LEU A 60 4.56 6.50 0.49
N GLU A 61 3.42 7.16 0.72
CA GLU A 61 3.36 8.47 1.37
C GLU A 61 2.30 8.46 2.46
N HIS A 62 2.69 8.84 3.67
CA HIS A 62 1.77 9.07 4.77
C HIS A 62 2.26 10.21 5.64
N ASP A 63 1.40 11.18 5.91
CA ASP A 63 1.66 12.33 6.77
C ASP A 63 2.95 13.10 6.42
N GLY A 64 3.18 13.29 5.12
CA GLY A 64 4.37 13.98 4.60
C GLY A 64 5.67 13.19 4.73
N ARG A 65 5.61 11.91 5.10
CA ARG A 65 6.73 10.97 5.14
C ARG A 65 6.65 10.05 3.94
N PHE A 66 7.80 9.66 3.45
CA PHE A 66 7.94 8.88 2.23
C PHE A 66 8.76 7.63 2.44
N ALA A 67 8.39 6.57 1.73
CA ALA A 67 9.16 5.34 1.65
C ALA A 67 9.08 4.78 0.23
N LEU A 68 10.07 3.99 -0.16
CA LEU A 68 10.18 3.48 -1.52
C LEU A 68 10.34 1.95 -1.51
N TYR A 69 9.45 1.27 -2.20
CA TYR A 69 9.55 -0.16 -2.47
C TYR A 69 9.95 -0.35 -3.93
N ASP A 70 11.17 -0.82 -4.16
CA ASP A 70 11.88 -0.82 -5.44
C ASP A 70 12.07 0.59 -6.05
N ALA A 71 12.95 0.73 -7.01
CA ALA A 71 13.30 2.00 -7.61
C ALA A 71 13.35 1.97 -9.14
N GLY A 72 12.92 0.86 -9.75
CA GLY A 72 13.02 0.69 -11.20
C GLY A 72 14.45 0.48 -11.69
N PRO A 73 14.65 0.48 -13.01
CA PRO A 73 15.99 0.42 -13.60
C PRO A 73 16.76 1.73 -13.41
N ASP A 74 18.10 1.66 -13.51
CA ASP A 74 19.03 2.80 -13.38
C ASP A 74 18.89 3.86 -14.47
N SER A 75 18.00 3.68 -15.43
CA SER A 75 17.75 4.63 -16.52
C SER A 75 16.32 5.22 -16.48
N ALA A 76 15.57 4.96 -15.40
CA ALA A 76 14.17 5.36 -15.31
C ALA A 76 13.98 6.81 -14.89
N GLY A 77 15.02 7.49 -14.36
CA GLY A 77 14.88 8.84 -13.82
C GLY A 77 14.00 8.88 -12.57
N VAL A 78 14.05 7.81 -11.74
CA VAL A 78 13.24 7.73 -10.52
C VAL A 78 13.52 8.89 -9.58
N ALA A 79 14.77 9.34 -9.49
CA ALA A 79 15.16 10.49 -8.65
C ALA A 79 14.44 11.78 -9.08
N ASP A 80 14.32 12.03 -10.39
CA ASP A 80 13.60 13.19 -10.93
C ASP A 80 12.10 13.06 -10.64
N SER A 81 11.54 11.87 -10.83
CA SER A 81 10.13 11.58 -10.54
C SER A 81 9.78 11.80 -9.08
N LEU A 82 10.64 11.36 -8.15
CA LEU A 82 10.49 11.62 -6.72
C LEU A 82 10.69 13.09 -6.39
N GLY A 83 11.71 13.74 -6.98
CA GLY A 83 11.99 15.17 -6.80
C GLY A 83 10.83 16.07 -7.23
N ALA A 84 10.18 15.76 -8.36
CA ALA A 84 8.99 16.47 -8.85
C ALA A 84 7.78 16.36 -7.88
N ARG A 85 7.73 15.29 -7.09
CA ARG A 85 6.72 15.08 -6.02
C ARG A 85 7.13 15.69 -4.68
N GLY A 86 8.25 16.41 -4.63
CA GLY A 86 8.73 17.05 -3.40
C GLY A 86 9.48 16.11 -2.45
N VAL A 87 9.73 14.87 -2.82
CA VAL A 87 10.48 13.91 -2.00
C VAL A 87 11.94 14.35 -1.89
N ARG A 88 12.40 14.54 -0.67
CA ARG A 88 13.80 14.88 -0.35
C ARG A 88 14.43 13.87 0.60
N GLU A 89 13.58 13.12 1.28
CA GLU A 89 13.98 12.12 2.25
C GLU A 89 13.04 10.92 2.16
N LEU A 90 13.61 9.72 2.27
CA LEU A 90 12.89 8.47 2.43
C LEU A 90 13.15 7.94 3.84
N GLU A 91 12.11 7.61 4.58
CA GLU A 91 12.22 6.93 5.87
C GLU A 91 12.96 5.61 5.69
N TRP A 92 12.60 4.92 4.61
CA TRP A 92 13.27 3.68 4.21
C TRP A 92 13.07 3.39 2.73
N GLY A 93 13.98 2.56 2.19
CA GLY A 93 13.86 1.91 0.90
C GLY A 93 13.88 0.40 1.07
N VAL A 94 13.14 -0.33 0.25
CA VAL A 94 13.14 -1.80 0.19
C VAL A 94 13.57 -2.24 -1.20
N LEU A 95 14.55 -3.14 -1.27
CA LEU A 95 14.88 -3.89 -2.46
C LEU A 95 14.15 -5.21 -2.37
N SER A 96 13.12 -5.41 -3.21
CA SER A 96 12.32 -6.63 -3.19
C SER A 96 13.16 -7.86 -3.53
N HIS A 97 13.97 -7.76 -4.57
CA HIS A 97 14.94 -8.78 -5.01
C HIS A 97 16.06 -8.13 -5.84
N ASN A 98 17.01 -8.93 -6.36
CA ASN A 98 18.28 -8.41 -6.85
C ASN A 98 18.32 -8.01 -8.34
N HIS A 99 17.19 -7.96 -9.06
CA HIS A 99 17.18 -7.60 -10.47
C HIS A 99 17.31 -6.10 -10.70
N ARG A 100 17.93 -5.75 -11.84
CA ARG A 100 18.23 -4.37 -12.25
C ARG A 100 16.99 -3.48 -12.29
N ASP A 101 15.91 -3.99 -12.84
CA ASP A 101 14.65 -3.29 -13.06
C ASP A 101 13.83 -3.05 -11.78
N HIS A 102 14.39 -3.45 -10.63
CA HIS A 102 13.88 -3.18 -9.28
C HIS A 102 14.84 -2.32 -8.47
N VAL A 103 16.13 -2.68 -8.48
CA VAL A 103 17.09 -2.03 -7.59
C VAL A 103 17.94 -0.97 -8.27
N GLY A 104 18.01 -0.97 -9.61
CA GLY A 104 18.93 -0.11 -10.37
C GLY A 104 18.76 1.37 -10.06
N GLY A 105 17.54 1.85 -9.93
CA GLY A 105 17.25 3.27 -9.68
C GLY A 105 17.73 3.79 -8.32
N PHE A 106 17.99 2.91 -7.34
CA PHE A 106 18.56 3.36 -6.06
C PHE A 106 19.94 4.05 -6.22
N VAL A 107 20.70 3.74 -7.27
CA VAL A 107 21.99 4.41 -7.53
C VAL A 107 21.80 5.86 -7.95
N GLU A 108 20.62 6.25 -8.40
CA GLU A 108 20.28 7.61 -8.84
C GLU A 108 19.88 8.53 -7.67
N LEU A 109 19.55 7.99 -6.49
CA LEU A 109 19.05 8.74 -5.34
C LEU A 109 20.14 9.54 -4.62
N LYS A 110 20.99 10.26 -5.38
CA LYS A 110 22.15 10.98 -4.83
C LYS A 110 21.72 12.17 -3.97
N ASP A 111 20.68 12.87 -4.39
CA ASP A 111 20.15 14.08 -3.76
C ASP A 111 18.95 13.80 -2.85
N ILE A 112 18.57 12.53 -2.71
CA ILE A 112 17.53 12.08 -1.80
C ILE A 112 18.19 11.37 -0.62
N ARG A 113 17.85 11.83 0.57
CA ARG A 113 18.32 11.18 1.79
C ARG A 113 17.54 9.90 2.03
N VAL A 114 18.19 8.76 2.11
CA VAL A 114 17.60 7.50 2.54
C VAL A 114 18.07 7.22 3.96
N LYS A 115 17.14 7.11 4.92
CA LYS A 115 17.49 6.89 6.34
C LYS A 115 17.86 5.44 6.60
N HIS A 116 17.19 4.50 5.94
CA HIS A 116 17.40 3.07 6.09
C HIS A 116 17.15 2.35 4.78
N LEU A 117 17.89 1.30 4.52
CA LEU A 117 17.69 0.44 3.36
C LEU A 117 17.43 -0.99 3.84
N PHE A 118 16.45 -1.63 3.26
CA PHE A 118 16.12 -3.02 3.52
C PHE A 118 16.30 -3.86 2.26
N VAL A 119 16.75 -5.08 2.45
CA VAL A 119 16.97 -6.04 1.36
C VAL A 119 16.29 -7.36 1.67
N GLY A 120 15.94 -8.12 0.65
CA GLY A 120 15.59 -9.55 0.82
C GLY A 120 16.83 -10.38 1.21
N PRO A 121 16.64 -11.59 1.71
CA PRO A 121 17.73 -12.49 2.14
C PRO A 121 18.51 -13.10 0.97
N ASP A 122 18.12 -12.85 -0.28
CA ASP A 122 18.82 -13.39 -1.46
C ASP A 122 20.26 -12.89 -1.52
N THR A 123 21.20 -13.82 -1.41
CA THR A 123 22.64 -13.58 -1.48
C THR A 123 23.25 -13.86 -2.86
N ALA A 124 22.43 -14.21 -3.86
CA ALA A 124 22.91 -14.39 -5.21
C ALA A 124 23.59 -13.12 -5.72
N GLY A 125 24.77 -13.25 -6.31
CA GLY A 125 25.56 -12.13 -6.78
C GLY A 125 24.80 -11.31 -7.81
N SER A 126 24.71 -9.99 -7.57
CA SER A 126 24.10 -9.03 -8.49
C SER A 126 24.92 -7.75 -8.49
N VAL A 127 25.44 -7.38 -9.64
CA VAL A 127 26.21 -6.12 -9.81
C VAL A 127 25.39 -4.91 -9.35
N TRP A 128 24.07 -4.94 -9.56
CA TRP A 128 23.17 -3.84 -9.19
C TRP A 128 22.98 -3.76 -7.69
N ARG A 129 22.63 -4.88 -7.06
CA ARG A 129 22.53 -4.96 -5.59
C ARG A 129 23.83 -4.54 -4.94
N ASP A 130 24.97 -5.07 -5.39
CA ASP A 130 26.28 -4.78 -4.84
C ASP A 130 26.63 -3.29 -4.98
N SER A 131 26.27 -2.65 -6.11
CA SER A 131 26.42 -1.21 -6.32
C SER A 131 25.59 -0.40 -5.34
N VAL A 132 24.32 -0.77 -5.12
CA VAL A 132 23.43 -0.12 -4.15
C VAL A 132 23.96 -0.27 -2.73
N LEU A 133 24.39 -1.46 -2.33
CA LEU A 133 24.97 -1.72 -1.01
C LEU A 133 26.28 -0.96 -0.80
N TYR A 134 27.13 -0.88 -1.83
CA TYR A 134 28.35 -0.08 -1.79
C TYR A 134 28.04 1.41 -1.57
N ILE A 135 27.05 1.96 -2.28
CA ILE A 135 26.60 3.35 -2.12
C ILE A 135 26.02 3.56 -0.72
N ALA A 136 25.20 2.64 -0.23
CA ALA A 136 24.64 2.70 1.11
C ALA A 136 25.75 2.74 2.17
N HIS A 137 26.73 1.86 2.06
CA HIS A 137 27.90 1.86 2.95
C HIS A 137 28.65 3.20 2.90
N LYS A 138 28.94 3.73 1.71
CA LYS A 138 29.66 5.02 1.53
C LYS A 138 28.89 6.20 2.11
N ARG A 139 27.56 6.15 2.10
CA ARG A 139 26.69 7.21 2.63
C ARG A 139 26.33 7.00 4.10
N GLY A 140 26.78 5.92 4.73
CA GLY A 140 26.45 5.57 6.12
C GLY A 140 24.96 5.23 6.29
N ILE A 141 24.31 4.71 5.25
CA ILE A 141 22.91 4.25 5.31
C ILE A 141 22.92 2.85 5.92
N PRO A 142 22.23 2.63 7.04
CA PRO A 142 22.08 1.30 7.61
C PRO A 142 21.32 0.39 6.66
N VAL A 143 21.70 -0.90 6.63
CA VAL A 143 21.09 -1.92 5.78
C VAL A 143 20.74 -3.14 6.63
N ASP A 144 19.48 -3.53 6.61
CA ASP A 144 19.00 -4.75 7.29
C ASP A 144 18.25 -5.66 6.32
N THR A 145 18.15 -6.94 6.67
CA THR A 145 17.45 -7.95 5.89
C THR A 145 16.04 -8.14 6.43
N LEU A 146 15.07 -8.20 5.52
CA LEU A 146 13.66 -8.43 5.84
C LEU A 146 13.29 -9.90 5.68
N LEU A 147 12.58 -10.41 6.67
CA LEU A 147 11.98 -11.74 6.68
C LEU A 147 10.52 -11.65 7.11
N ARG A 148 9.76 -12.69 6.81
CA ARG A 148 8.37 -12.81 7.25
C ARG A 148 8.22 -12.55 8.74
N GLY A 149 7.28 -11.68 9.08
CA GLY A 149 6.98 -11.27 10.45
C GLY A 149 7.60 -9.93 10.84
N ASP A 150 8.57 -9.43 10.06
CA ASP A 150 9.08 -8.08 10.27
C ASP A 150 8.00 -7.03 9.94
N ALA A 151 8.10 -5.88 10.59
CA ALA A 151 7.22 -4.75 10.37
C ALA A 151 8.03 -3.48 10.06
N LEU A 152 7.50 -2.69 9.14
CA LEU A 152 8.05 -1.39 8.77
C LEU A 152 7.08 -0.29 9.22
N GLN A 153 7.62 0.85 9.63
CA GLN A 153 6.82 1.99 10.07
C GLN A 153 7.42 3.30 9.59
N PHE A 154 6.57 4.30 9.38
CA PHE A 154 7.02 5.67 9.15
C PHE A 154 7.47 6.28 10.48
N GLY A 155 8.69 6.86 10.49
CA GLY A 155 9.19 7.63 11.63
C GLY A 155 9.78 6.85 12.80
N LEU A 156 9.86 5.53 12.74
CA LEU A 156 10.52 4.72 13.75
C LEU A 156 11.81 4.09 13.20
N ALA A 157 12.83 3.98 14.04
CA ALA A 157 14.03 3.23 13.70
C ALA A 157 13.66 1.74 13.59
N PRO A 158 14.18 1.02 12.56
CA PRO A 158 13.98 -0.41 12.41
C PRO A 158 14.50 -1.16 13.65
N GLY A 159 13.81 -2.25 14.02
CA GLY A 159 14.22 -3.04 15.20
C GLY A 159 13.88 -2.41 16.55
N SER A 160 13.33 -1.21 16.60
CA SER A 160 12.56 -0.80 17.77
C SER A 160 11.33 -1.69 17.76
N SER A 161 11.42 -2.83 18.46
CA SER A 161 10.25 -3.60 18.84
C SER A 161 9.36 -2.68 19.66
N GLY A 162 8.61 -1.85 19.00
CA GLY A 162 7.41 -1.24 19.51
C GLY A 162 6.45 -2.39 19.80
N GLY A 163 6.78 -3.20 20.80
CA GLY A 163 5.91 -4.19 21.41
C GLY A 163 4.80 -3.52 22.22
N GLY A 164 4.42 -2.31 21.83
CA GLY A 164 3.17 -1.68 22.21
C GLY A 164 2.24 -1.83 21.03
N HIS A 165 1.09 -2.42 21.21
CA HIS A 165 -0.08 -2.10 20.41
C HIS A 165 -0.18 -0.57 20.37
N LEU A 166 0.42 0.06 19.34
CA LEU A 166 -0.05 1.35 18.90
C LEU A 166 -1.49 1.07 18.48
N GLY A 167 -2.43 1.79 19.07
CA GLY A 167 -3.86 1.53 18.89
C GLY A 167 -4.16 1.40 17.40
N PHE A 168 -5.02 0.47 17.05
CA PHE A 168 -5.53 0.34 15.68
C PHE A 168 -5.96 1.73 15.22
N GLY A 169 -5.25 2.32 14.23
CA GLY A 169 -5.67 3.54 13.58
C GLY A 169 -4.75 4.78 13.73
N GLU A 170 -3.60 4.71 14.39
CA GLU A 170 -2.71 5.89 14.50
C GLU A 170 -1.64 5.95 13.42
N VAL A 171 -1.18 4.81 12.90
CA VAL A 171 -0.17 4.72 11.83
C VAL A 171 -0.47 3.54 10.91
N PRO A 172 -0.07 3.60 9.62
CA PRO A 172 -0.17 2.46 8.72
C PRO A 172 0.61 1.25 9.23
N ASP A 173 0.01 0.05 9.08
CA ASP A 173 0.63 -1.23 9.39
C ASP A 173 1.25 -1.83 8.12
N ILE A 174 2.57 -1.98 8.10
CA ILE A 174 3.32 -2.50 6.96
C ILE A 174 4.07 -3.75 7.41
N ARG A 175 3.67 -4.90 6.90
CA ARG A 175 4.20 -6.20 7.31
C ARG A 175 4.85 -6.94 6.17
N VAL A 176 5.96 -7.60 6.49
CA VAL A 176 6.62 -8.53 5.57
C VAL A 176 5.92 -9.89 5.66
N LEU A 177 5.38 -10.34 4.55
CA LEU A 177 4.69 -11.63 4.46
C LEU A 177 5.56 -12.74 3.86
N TRP A 178 6.60 -12.37 3.12
CA TRP A 178 7.54 -13.27 2.44
C TRP A 178 8.85 -12.54 2.21
N PRO A 179 10.01 -13.23 2.18
CA PRO A 179 10.26 -14.64 2.39
C PRO A 179 10.34 -15.05 3.87
N THR A 180 10.44 -16.38 4.15
CA THR A 180 10.43 -16.92 5.52
C THR A 180 11.82 -17.02 6.15
N ASP A 181 12.83 -17.34 5.34
CA ASP A 181 14.20 -17.55 5.80
C ASP A 181 15.21 -17.41 4.65
N TYR A 182 16.49 -17.62 4.95
CA TYR A 182 17.61 -17.48 4.04
C TYR A 182 17.77 -18.62 3.03
N ASP A 183 17.14 -19.76 3.26
CA ASP A 183 17.39 -20.99 2.47
C ASP A 183 16.51 -21.12 1.23
N VAL A 184 15.44 -20.32 1.16
CA VAL A 184 14.37 -20.51 0.17
C VAL A 184 14.56 -19.66 -1.08
N VAL A 185 15.67 -18.87 -1.21
CA VAL A 185 15.51 -17.62 -1.89
C VAL A 185 16.57 -17.35 -2.94
N SER A 186 16.19 -17.39 -4.21
CA SER A 186 16.96 -16.73 -5.27
C SER A 186 16.03 -16.09 -6.31
N GLY A 187 16.40 -14.92 -6.80
CA GLY A 187 15.70 -14.20 -7.86
C GLY A 187 14.25 -13.88 -7.48
N ASN A 188 13.34 -14.05 -8.43
CA ASN A 188 11.93 -13.69 -8.29
C ASN A 188 11.21 -14.38 -7.14
N HIS A 189 11.54 -15.65 -6.87
CA HIS A 189 10.99 -16.41 -5.76
C HIS A 189 11.23 -15.75 -4.41
N GLY A 190 12.34 -15.05 -4.28
CA GLY A 190 12.76 -14.35 -3.08
C GLY A 190 12.26 -12.92 -2.92
N SER A 191 11.38 -12.46 -3.77
CA SER A 191 10.85 -11.10 -3.67
C SER A 191 10.24 -10.85 -2.30
N VAL A 192 10.67 -9.77 -1.63
CA VAL A 192 10.05 -9.32 -0.38
C VAL A 192 8.62 -8.92 -0.66
N VAL A 193 7.65 -9.57 -0.04
CA VAL A 193 6.23 -9.24 -0.17
C VAL A 193 5.80 -8.40 1.03
N LEU A 194 5.22 -7.23 0.75
CA LEU A 194 4.67 -6.36 1.78
C LEU A 194 3.15 -6.32 1.71
N GLN A 195 2.51 -6.50 2.86
CA GLN A 195 1.13 -6.06 3.08
C GLN A 195 1.18 -4.67 3.71
N VAL A 196 0.53 -3.73 3.07
CA VAL A 196 0.45 -2.34 3.49
C VAL A 196 -0.99 -2.06 3.84
N ALA A 197 -1.30 -1.77 5.10
CA ALA A 197 -2.67 -1.59 5.58
C ALA A 197 -2.86 -0.25 6.28
N TRP A 198 -4.00 0.39 6.05
CA TRP A 198 -4.44 1.57 6.75
C TRP A 198 -5.92 1.44 7.13
N GLY A 199 -6.19 1.16 8.39
CA GLY A 199 -7.51 0.80 8.86
C GLY A 199 -8.01 -0.48 8.22
N LYS A 200 -9.06 -0.39 7.39
CA LYS A 200 -9.62 -1.52 6.64
C LYS A 200 -9.08 -1.64 5.22
N ALA A 201 -8.47 -0.57 4.70
CA ALA A 201 -7.92 -0.56 3.36
C ALA A 201 -6.54 -1.21 3.32
N SER A 202 -6.24 -1.97 2.29
CA SER A 202 -4.98 -2.69 2.18
C SER A 202 -4.45 -2.81 0.76
N ALA A 203 -3.12 -2.84 0.63
CA ALA A 203 -2.42 -3.12 -0.61
C ALA A 203 -1.44 -4.27 -0.40
N LEU A 204 -1.26 -5.09 -1.44
CA LEU A 204 -0.27 -6.16 -1.49
C LEU A 204 0.76 -5.83 -2.57
N LEU A 205 2.02 -5.65 -2.15
CA LEU A 205 3.17 -5.42 -3.01
C LEU A 205 3.96 -6.72 -3.08
N THR A 206 4.03 -7.31 -4.26
CA THR A 206 4.56 -8.66 -4.46
C THR A 206 5.93 -8.70 -5.13
N GLY A 207 6.41 -7.52 -5.62
CA GLY A 207 7.61 -7.50 -6.47
C GLY A 207 7.42 -8.41 -7.67
N ASP A 208 8.37 -9.29 -7.88
CA ASP A 208 8.34 -10.29 -8.95
C ASP A 208 8.05 -11.70 -8.47
N LEU A 209 7.39 -11.85 -7.32
CA LEU A 209 7.07 -13.16 -6.74
C LEU A 209 6.51 -14.10 -7.81
N ASP A 210 7.13 -15.25 -7.95
CA ASP A 210 6.71 -16.26 -8.90
C ASP A 210 5.62 -17.20 -8.32
N SER A 211 5.07 -18.07 -9.16
CA SER A 211 3.99 -18.97 -8.76
C SER A 211 4.37 -19.97 -7.66
N LEU A 212 5.66 -20.24 -7.45
CA LEU A 212 6.14 -21.07 -6.32
C LEU A 212 6.06 -20.26 -5.03
N GLY A 213 6.54 -19.03 -5.04
CA GLY A 213 6.45 -18.11 -3.92
C GLY A 213 5.01 -17.78 -3.57
N GLU A 214 4.14 -17.58 -4.56
CA GLU A 214 2.70 -17.38 -4.33
C GLU A 214 2.08 -18.55 -3.56
N ARG A 215 2.43 -19.82 -3.90
CA ARG A 215 1.94 -21.00 -3.16
C ARG A 215 2.44 -21.01 -1.72
N GLY A 216 3.75 -20.80 -1.52
CA GLY A 216 4.32 -20.72 -0.18
C GLY A 216 3.70 -19.62 0.66
N LEU A 217 3.48 -18.44 0.06
CA LEU A 217 2.80 -17.33 0.72
C LEU A 217 1.38 -17.68 1.15
N LEU A 218 0.59 -18.35 0.29
CA LEU A 218 -0.77 -18.78 0.61
C LEU A 218 -0.83 -19.86 1.68
N GLU A 219 0.11 -20.81 1.69
CA GLU A 219 0.20 -21.83 2.74
C GLU A 219 0.41 -21.20 4.12
N LEU A 220 1.20 -20.11 4.17
CA LEU A 220 1.51 -19.40 5.40
C LEU A 220 0.48 -18.30 5.75
N SER A 221 -0.32 -17.89 4.79
CA SER A 221 -1.29 -16.79 4.92
C SER A 221 -2.62 -17.16 4.25
N PRO A 222 -3.34 -18.18 4.75
CA PRO A 222 -4.53 -18.73 4.09
C PRO A 222 -5.72 -17.77 4.04
N THR A 223 -5.67 -16.67 4.78
CA THR A 223 -6.72 -15.63 4.81
C THR A 223 -6.25 -14.32 4.18
N LEU A 224 -5.18 -14.36 3.39
CA LEU A 224 -4.62 -13.18 2.74
C LEU A 224 -5.63 -12.56 1.76
N THR A 225 -6.00 -11.31 2.03
CA THR A 225 -6.80 -10.47 1.13
C THR A 225 -6.15 -9.10 1.00
N ALA A 226 -6.39 -8.40 -0.10
CA ALA A 226 -5.97 -7.01 -0.27
C ALA A 226 -6.90 -6.31 -1.29
N ASP A 227 -7.22 -5.04 -1.04
CA ASP A 227 -8.07 -4.24 -1.94
C ASP A 227 -7.30 -3.82 -3.20
N LEU A 228 -5.99 -3.56 -3.07
CA LEU A 228 -5.08 -3.23 -4.16
C LEU A 228 -4.00 -4.30 -4.29
N LEU A 229 -3.81 -4.82 -5.50
CA LEU A 229 -2.72 -5.74 -5.84
C LEU A 229 -1.74 -5.10 -6.83
N GLN A 230 -0.46 -4.98 -6.46
CA GLN A 230 0.59 -4.86 -7.46
C GLN A 230 0.77 -6.23 -8.11
N VAL A 231 0.50 -6.32 -9.40
CA VAL A 231 0.54 -7.57 -10.18
C VAL A 231 1.99 -8.06 -10.29
N GLY A 232 2.26 -9.25 -9.78
CA GLY A 232 3.61 -9.80 -9.69
C GLY A 232 4.32 -9.92 -11.03
N HIS A 233 5.63 -9.68 -11.01
CA HIS A 233 6.53 -9.86 -12.14
C HIS A 233 6.03 -9.17 -13.43
N HIS A 234 5.59 -7.92 -13.28
CA HIS A 234 5.09 -7.09 -14.38
C HIS A 234 3.93 -7.73 -15.17
N GLY A 235 3.25 -8.72 -14.60
CA GLY A 235 2.23 -9.51 -15.28
C GLY A 235 2.80 -10.65 -16.14
N SER A 236 3.96 -11.21 -15.78
CA SER A 236 4.52 -12.42 -16.39
C SER A 236 3.56 -13.61 -16.24
N ALA A 237 3.50 -14.48 -17.25
CA ALA A 237 2.71 -15.72 -17.20
C ALA A 237 3.11 -16.65 -16.05
N GLY A 238 4.34 -16.53 -15.52
CA GLY A 238 4.88 -17.28 -14.40
C GLY A 238 4.44 -16.80 -13.01
N SER A 239 3.62 -15.75 -12.95
CA SER A 239 3.09 -15.15 -11.72
C SER A 239 1.58 -14.98 -11.81
N SER A 240 0.97 -14.45 -10.75
CA SER A 240 -0.47 -14.16 -10.66
C SER A 240 -1.31 -15.40 -10.99
N GLY A 241 -1.08 -16.48 -10.22
CA GLY A 241 -1.78 -17.76 -10.35
C GLY A 241 -3.28 -17.62 -10.00
N LEU A 242 -4.13 -18.49 -10.59
CA LEU A 242 -5.58 -18.42 -10.35
C LEU A 242 -5.94 -18.53 -8.87
N GLN A 243 -5.28 -19.44 -8.14
CA GLN A 243 -5.52 -19.62 -6.70
C GLN A 243 -5.10 -18.37 -5.91
N PHE A 244 -3.97 -17.78 -6.27
CA PHE A 244 -3.46 -16.57 -5.64
C PHE A 244 -4.44 -15.40 -5.86
N LEU A 245 -4.84 -15.15 -7.11
CA LEU A 245 -5.79 -14.08 -7.44
C LEU A 245 -7.15 -14.29 -6.76
N ALA A 246 -7.66 -15.53 -6.71
CA ALA A 246 -8.92 -15.84 -6.05
C ALA A 246 -8.85 -15.62 -4.53
N GLN A 247 -7.72 -15.90 -3.91
CA GLN A 247 -7.53 -15.69 -2.48
C GLN A 247 -7.36 -14.21 -2.13
N VAL A 248 -6.48 -13.49 -2.84
CA VAL A 248 -6.25 -12.07 -2.61
C VAL A 248 -7.49 -11.24 -2.92
N SER A 249 -8.21 -11.60 -3.98
CA SER A 249 -9.50 -11.01 -4.40
C SER A 249 -9.51 -9.48 -4.42
N PRO A 250 -8.57 -8.81 -5.13
CA PRO A 250 -8.46 -7.37 -5.11
C PRO A 250 -9.56 -6.68 -5.92
N GLU A 251 -9.97 -5.49 -5.50
CA GLU A 251 -10.81 -4.58 -6.30
C GLU A 251 -9.98 -3.83 -7.36
N TYR A 252 -8.73 -3.50 -7.00
CA TYR A 252 -7.79 -2.78 -7.85
C TYR A 252 -6.56 -3.65 -8.12
N ALA A 253 -6.12 -3.69 -9.36
CA ALA A 253 -4.84 -4.29 -9.72
C ALA A 253 -4.03 -3.33 -10.58
N VAL A 254 -2.71 -3.30 -10.39
CA VAL A 254 -1.82 -2.46 -11.16
C VAL A 254 -0.60 -3.23 -11.62
N ALA A 255 -0.32 -3.21 -12.92
CA ALA A 255 0.89 -3.78 -13.50
C ALA A 255 1.87 -2.65 -13.87
N SER A 256 3.06 -2.69 -13.31
CA SER A 256 4.16 -1.81 -13.69
C SER A 256 4.88 -2.40 -14.89
N VAL A 257 4.74 -1.78 -16.05
CA VAL A 257 5.25 -2.30 -17.34
C VAL A 257 5.69 -1.17 -18.26
N GLY A 258 6.69 -1.44 -19.10
CA GLY A 258 7.13 -0.50 -20.12
C GLY A 258 6.35 -0.64 -21.43
N ALA A 259 6.04 0.47 -22.09
CA ALA A 259 5.30 0.50 -23.35
C ALA A 259 5.97 -0.31 -24.48
N THR A 260 7.29 -0.44 -24.44
CA THR A 260 8.08 -1.16 -25.43
C THR A 260 8.80 -2.37 -24.85
N ASN A 261 8.23 -2.98 -23.77
CA ASN A 261 8.89 -4.12 -23.15
C ASN A 261 8.99 -5.31 -24.11
N PRO A 262 10.15 -5.99 -24.17
CA PRO A 262 10.37 -7.09 -25.12
C PRO A 262 9.72 -8.41 -24.64
N TYR A 263 9.19 -8.46 -23.42
CA TYR A 263 8.67 -9.67 -22.79
C TYR A 263 7.19 -9.91 -23.10
N GLY A 264 6.50 -8.90 -23.67
CA GLY A 264 5.06 -8.97 -23.91
C GLY A 264 4.24 -8.91 -22.61
N HIS A 265 4.77 -8.24 -21.57
CA HIS A 265 4.06 -8.03 -20.30
C HIS A 265 3.10 -6.83 -20.38
N PRO A 266 1.96 -6.86 -19.63
CA PRO A 266 1.43 -8.05 -18.96
C PRO A 266 1.01 -9.08 -20.01
N SER A 267 1.29 -10.36 -19.75
CA SER A 267 0.92 -11.45 -20.65
C SER A 267 -0.61 -11.55 -20.79
N GLU A 268 -1.08 -11.91 -21.95
CA GLU A 268 -2.52 -12.13 -22.18
C GLU A 268 -3.11 -13.15 -21.19
N GLN A 269 -2.32 -14.15 -20.79
CA GLN A 269 -2.73 -15.15 -19.81
C GLN A 269 -3.03 -14.53 -18.44
N VAL A 270 -2.23 -13.59 -17.96
CA VAL A 270 -2.46 -12.91 -16.68
C VAL A 270 -3.67 -12.00 -16.78
N VAL A 271 -3.82 -11.26 -17.88
CA VAL A 271 -5.00 -10.41 -18.11
C VAL A 271 -6.29 -11.25 -18.11
N GLN A 272 -6.26 -12.42 -18.75
CA GLN A 272 -7.40 -13.34 -18.76
C GLN A 272 -7.69 -13.94 -17.38
N LYS A 273 -6.65 -14.33 -16.61
CA LYS A 273 -6.82 -14.81 -15.24
C LYS A 273 -7.45 -13.75 -14.34
N LEU A 274 -6.96 -12.50 -14.41
CA LEU A 274 -7.53 -11.36 -13.67
C LEU A 274 -9.03 -11.20 -13.98
N LYS A 275 -9.39 -11.13 -15.27
CA LYS A 275 -10.79 -11.02 -15.70
C LYS A 275 -11.63 -12.21 -15.27
N TYR A 276 -11.10 -13.43 -15.38
CA TYR A 276 -11.82 -14.65 -15.04
C TYR A 276 -12.14 -14.74 -13.54
N VAL A 277 -11.15 -14.41 -12.69
CA VAL A 277 -11.31 -14.55 -11.23
C VAL A 277 -12.07 -13.39 -10.63
N LEU A 278 -11.81 -12.16 -11.08
CA LEU A 278 -12.26 -10.94 -10.43
C LEU A 278 -13.44 -10.27 -11.17
N GLY A 279 -13.74 -10.73 -12.38
CA GLY A 279 -14.91 -10.29 -13.15
C GLY A 279 -14.84 -8.81 -13.58
N ASP A 280 -16.04 -8.24 -13.85
CA ASP A 280 -16.17 -6.87 -14.37
C ASP A 280 -16.00 -5.79 -13.28
N SER A 281 -15.93 -6.17 -12.01
CA SER A 281 -15.72 -5.25 -10.90
C SER A 281 -14.26 -4.84 -10.74
N LEU A 282 -13.31 -5.60 -11.31
CA LEU A 282 -11.90 -5.31 -11.24
C LEU A 282 -11.54 -4.04 -12.04
N ARG A 283 -10.83 -3.16 -11.38
CA ARG A 283 -10.19 -1.99 -12.00
C ARG A 283 -8.71 -2.28 -12.22
N PHE A 284 -8.34 -2.50 -13.47
CA PHE A 284 -6.98 -2.89 -13.84
C PHE A 284 -6.23 -1.75 -14.52
N PHE A 285 -5.15 -1.29 -13.89
CA PHE A 285 -4.26 -0.22 -14.34
C PHE A 285 -2.96 -0.79 -14.90
N ARG A 286 -2.37 -0.06 -15.85
CA ARG A 286 -1.08 -0.41 -16.46
C ARG A 286 -0.27 0.86 -16.66
N THR A 287 0.97 0.90 -16.15
CA THR A 287 1.80 2.11 -16.25
C THR A 287 2.14 2.50 -17.68
N ASP A 288 2.21 1.55 -18.60
CA ASP A 288 2.45 1.81 -20.04
C ASP A 288 1.28 2.49 -20.76
N LYS A 289 0.10 2.53 -20.15
CA LYS A 289 -1.11 3.14 -20.72
C LYS A 289 -1.61 4.32 -19.90
N ASP A 290 -1.57 4.16 -18.59
CA ASP A 290 -2.20 5.08 -17.64
C ASP A 290 -1.17 6.01 -16.99
N GLY A 291 0.15 5.79 -17.24
CA GLY A 291 1.22 6.47 -16.51
C GLY A 291 1.34 6.01 -15.07
N SER A 292 1.91 6.85 -14.21
CA SER A 292 1.96 6.56 -12.77
C SER A 292 0.57 6.53 -12.16
N ALA A 293 0.24 5.48 -11.40
CA ALA A 293 -1.07 5.30 -10.76
C ALA A 293 -0.95 5.50 -9.24
N CYS A 294 -1.74 6.43 -8.68
CA CYS A 294 -1.76 6.73 -7.25
C CYS A 294 -3.08 6.24 -6.64
N PHE A 295 -2.99 5.45 -5.57
CA PHE A 295 -4.14 4.93 -4.83
C PHE A 295 -4.10 5.49 -3.41
N GLU A 296 -5.23 6.00 -2.93
CA GLU A 296 -5.36 6.48 -1.57
C GLU A 296 -6.08 5.42 -0.72
N LEU A 297 -5.40 4.92 0.30
CA LEU A 297 -5.96 4.03 1.29
C LEU A 297 -6.50 4.88 2.45
N TRP A 298 -7.80 4.83 2.67
CA TRP A 298 -8.47 5.55 3.74
C TRP A 298 -8.95 4.58 4.82
N PRO A 299 -8.69 4.82 6.11
CA PRO A 299 -8.95 3.84 7.18
C PRO A 299 -10.42 3.47 7.32
N GLY A 300 -11.34 4.39 7.00
CA GLY A 300 -12.78 4.17 7.10
C GLY A 300 -13.51 3.92 5.78
N MET A 301 -12.91 4.28 4.64
CA MET A 301 -13.59 4.31 3.33
C MET A 301 -13.08 3.26 2.32
N GLY A 302 -11.95 2.61 2.57
CA GLY A 302 -11.34 1.70 1.61
C GLY A 302 -10.33 2.39 0.68
N VAL A 303 -10.18 1.87 -0.55
CA VAL A 303 -9.24 2.37 -1.55
C VAL A 303 -9.95 3.28 -2.54
N ILE A 304 -9.33 4.43 -2.82
CA ILE A 304 -9.77 5.35 -3.87
C ILE A 304 -8.67 5.38 -4.94
N SER A 305 -9.05 5.17 -6.20
CA SER A 305 -8.16 5.26 -7.36
C SER A 305 -8.15 6.67 -7.96
N PRO A 306 -7.12 6.99 -8.76
CA PRO A 306 -7.02 8.25 -9.47
C PRO A 306 -8.19 8.47 -10.43
#